data_e4251d1901915b9730ef8128e3014fed
#
_entry.id   e4251d1901915b9730ef8128e3014fed
#
_cell.length_a   1.000
_cell.length_b   1.000
_cell.length_c   1.000
_cell.angle_alpha   90.00
_cell.angle_beta   90.00
_cell.angle_gamma   90.00
#
_symmetry.space_group_name_H-M   'P 1'
#
loop_
_entity.id
_entity.type
_entity.pdbx_description
1 polymer ?
#
loop_
_entity_poly.entity_id
_entity_poly.type
_entity_poly.pdbx_seq_one_letter_code
_entity_poly.pdbx_strand_id
1 'polypeptide(L)'
;MSRPASRRLLIRSGAIGDCILSFPALEHLATGDTEIWVPSPVVPLVRFASSVKPLASTGLDLVSVGDLPMPPSLEEKLRTFDSIVSWYGANRAEFREALTRLGVACEFHRALPPEEYCGHATDFFAGQVGAPCALIPRIPLTARGHRDAIVIHPFSGSKRKNWPLASFRELAENLPYPVEWTAGPDETLSSAIRFANLADLAGWIAGAKLYIGNDSGITHLAAACGVKTIALFGPTAPEIWSPRGNNVSVLHRNPLDRLPVQEVLTATSRLLDSS
;
A
#
# COMPACT_ATOMS: atom_id res chain seq x y z
N MET A 1 9.53 -3.95 -40.08
CA MET A 1 9.86 -3.01 -38.98
C MET A 1 8.83 -3.22 -37.87
N SER A 2 9.21 -3.78 -36.76
CA SER A 2 8.30 -3.93 -35.61
C SER A 2 7.93 -2.53 -35.08
N ARG A 3 6.64 -2.32 -34.84
CA ARG A 3 6.12 -1.10 -34.23
C ARG A 3 6.85 -0.92 -32.88
N PRO A 4 7.38 0.26 -32.54
CA PRO A 4 7.98 0.47 -31.24
C PRO A 4 6.97 0.09 -30.16
N ALA A 5 7.45 -0.55 -29.08
CA ALA A 5 6.58 -0.93 -27.98
C ALA A 5 5.86 0.32 -27.45
N SER A 6 4.53 0.22 -27.31
CA SER A 6 3.71 1.33 -26.79
C SER A 6 4.18 1.70 -25.39
N ARG A 7 4.50 2.98 -25.18
CA ARG A 7 4.97 3.51 -23.92
C ARG A 7 3.82 4.01 -23.05
N ARG A 8 3.66 3.45 -21.87
CA ARG A 8 2.54 3.75 -20.97
C ARG A 8 3.00 4.41 -19.68
N LEU A 9 2.20 5.37 -19.19
CA LEU A 9 2.36 5.95 -17.87
C LEU A 9 1.19 5.54 -16.96
N LEU A 10 1.49 5.04 -15.77
CA LEU A 10 0.52 4.81 -14.70
C LEU A 10 0.77 5.79 -13.56
N ILE A 11 -0.26 6.49 -13.09
CA ILE A 11 -0.14 7.47 -12.01
C ILE A 11 -1.03 7.05 -10.85
N ARG A 12 -0.42 6.65 -9.72
CA ARG A 12 -1.12 6.20 -8.52
C ARG A 12 -0.67 7.01 -7.31
N SER A 13 -1.53 7.87 -6.82
CA SER A 13 -1.37 8.59 -5.54
C SER A 13 -2.08 7.84 -4.41
N GLY A 14 -1.90 8.30 -3.17
CA GLY A 14 -2.58 7.80 -1.99
C GLY A 14 -1.62 7.34 -0.89
N ALA A 15 -2.17 6.84 0.21
CA ALA A 15 -1.37 6.27 1.29
C ALA A 15 -0.70 4.96 0.88
N ILE A 16 0.30 4.51 1.65
CA ILE A 16 1.04 3.27 1.39
C ILE A 16 0.09 2.07 1.22
N GLY A 17 -0.90 1.93 2.11
CA GLY A 17 -1.88 0.85 2.05
C GLY A 17 -2.71 0.88 0.77
N ASP A 18 -3.21 2.06 0.39
CA ASP A 18 -4.00 2.25 -0.84
C ASP A 18 -3.19 1.87 -2.09
N CYS A 19 -1.91 2.23 -2.11
CA CYS A 19 -1.02 1.87 -3.21
C CYS A 19 -0.82 0.35 -3.27
N ILE A 20 -0.53 -0.30 -2.13
CA ILE A 20 -0.33 -1.76 -2.09
C ILE A 20 -1.60 -2.49 -2.53
N LEU A 21 -2.78 -2.09 -2.05
CA LEU A 21 -4.05 -2.68 -2.47
C LEU A 21 -4.32 -2.52 -3.98
N SER A 22 -3.72 -1.51 -4.63
CA SER A 22 -3.85 -1.30 -6.08
C SER A 22 -2.76 -2.00 -6.92
N PHE A 23 -1.75 -2.66 -6.31
CA PHE A 23 -0.68 -3.32 -7.06
C PHE A 23 -1.18 -4.33 -8.08
N PRO A 24 -2.18 -5.19 -7.82
CA PRO A 24 -2.70 -6.09 -8.84
C PRO A 24 -3.24 -5.38 -10.08
N ALA A 25 -3.90 -4.24 -9.91
CA ALA A 25 -4.37 -3.42 -11.03
C ALA A 25 -3.21 -2.77 -11.81
N LEU A 26 -2.21 -2.23 -11.10
CA LEU A 26 -1.03 -1.65 -11.72
C LEU A 26 -0.21 -2.70 -12.46
N GLU A 27 -0.01 -3.89 -11.87
CA GLU A 27 0.72 -5.01 -12.47
C GLU A 27 0.03 -5.53 -13.72
N HIS A 28 -1.32 -5.62 -13.69
CA HIS A 28 -2.11 -5.99 -14.87
C HIS A 28 -1.90 -5.04 -16.07
N LEU A 29 -1.75 -3.75 -15.80
CA LEU A 29 -1.51 -2.74 -16.82
C LEU A 29 -0.03 -2.59 -17.21
N ALA A 30 0.90 -3.06 -16.37
CA ALA A 30 2.34 -2.88 -16.54
C ALA A 30 2.90 -3.86 -17.59
N THR A 31 2.47 -3.70 -18.84
CA THR A 31 2.92 -4.49 -19.99
C THR A 31 3.86 -3.68 -20.89
N GLY A 32 4.96 -4.25 -21.33
CA GLY A 32 5.92 -3.56 -22.23
C GLY A 32 6.65 -2.40 -21.52
N ASP A 33 6.84 -1.28 -22.20
CA ASP A 33 7.50 -0.08 -21.65
C ASP A 33 6.52 0.72 -20.79
N THR A 34 6.47 0.40 -19.52
CA THR A 34 5.59 1.06 -18.53
C THR A 34 6.39 1.81 -17.48
N GLU A 35 6.14 3.12 -17.37
CA GLU A 35 6.62 3.96 -16.27
C GLU A 35 5.50 4.16 -15.24
N ILE A 36 5.80 4.04 -13.94
CA ILE A 36 4.82 4.22 -12.86
C ILE A 36 5.24 5.38 -11.96
N TRP A 37 4.33 6.30 -11.69
CA TRP A 37 4.51 7.39 -10.72
C TRP A 37 3.69 7.12 -9.47
N VAL A 38 4.38 6.99 -8.32
CA VAL A 38 3.79 6.67 -7.01
C VAL A 38 4.37 7.59 -5.92
N PRO A 39 3.79 7.65 -4.71
CA PRO A 39 4.41 8.34 -3.58
C PRO A 39 5.83 7.85 -3.32
N SER A 40 6.72 8.76 -2.93
CA SER A 40 8.15 8.47 -2.73
C SER A 40 8.44 7.22 -1.88
N PRO A 41 7.73 6.96 -0.75
CA PRO A 41 7.96 5.75 0.04
C PRO A 41 7.59 4.46 -0.69
N VAL A 42 6.68 4.51 -1.67
CA VAL A 42 6.18 3.33 -2.41
C VAL A 42 7.11 2.94 -3.57
N VAL A 43 7.91 3.89 -4.08
CA VAL A 43 8.82 3.66 -5.22
C VAL A 43 9.65 2.37 -5.08
N PRO A 44 10.31 2.08 -3.96
CA PRO A 44 11.15 0.89 -3.83
C PRO A 44 10.36 -0.43 -3.75
N LEU A 45 9.03 -0.38 -3.62
CA LEU A 45 8.16 -1.56 -3.54
C LEU A 45 7.67 -2.03 -4.92
N VAL A 46 7.62 -1.14 -5.90
CA VAL A 46 7.16 -1.45 -7.27
C VAL A 46 8.30 -2.10 -8.05
N ARG A 47 8.16 -3.37 -8.40
CA ARG A 47 9.21 -4.18 -9.08
C ARG A 47 8.76 -4.75 -10.43
N PHE A 48 7.54 -4.44 -10.87
CA PHE A 48 6.92 -4.99 -12.07
C PHE A 48 6.82 -3.99 -13.23
N ALA A 49 7.45 -2.81 -13.12
CA ALA A 49 7.47 -1.78 -14.16
C ALA A 49 8.87 -1.56 -14.71
N SER A 50 8.97 -1.04 -15.94
CA SER A 50 10.25 -0.70 -16.58
C SER A 50 10.95 0.47 -15.86
N SER A 51 10.16 1.40 -15.30
CA SER A 51 10.67 2.57 -14.58
C SER A 51 9.65 3.02 -13.52
N VAL A 52 10.14 3.48 -12.38
CA VAL A 52 9.28 3.99 -11.29
C VAL A 52 9.83 5.33 -10.82
N LYS A 53 8.97 6.33 -10.65
CA LYS A 53 9.36 7.67 -10.18
C LYS A 53 8.51 8.13 -9.00
N PRO A 54 9.10 8.89 -8.08
CA PRO A 54 8.35 9.54 -7.03
C PRO A 54 7.46 10.64 -7.61
N LEU A 55 6.17 10.58 -7.33
CA LEU A 55 5.17 11.53 -7.83
C LEU A 55 5.55 12.99 -7.51
N ALA A 56 6.05 13.24 -6.30
CA ALA A 56 6.47 14.56 -5.86
C ALA A 56 7.62 15.18 -6.68
N SER A 57 8.41 14.36 -7.40
CA SER A 57 9.51 14.86 -8.24
C SER A 57 9.10 15.18 -9.67
N THR A 58 7.83 14.93 -10.03
CA THR A 58 7.36 15.08 -11.42
C THR A 58 6.81 16.47 -11.74
N GLY A 59 6.48 17.27 -10.71
CA GLY A 59 5.78 18.53 -10.87
C GLY A 59 4.29 18.39 -11.22
N LEU A 60 3.74 17.19 -11.12
CA LEU A 60 2.34 16.92 -11.46
C LEU A 60 1.35 17.62 -10.51
N ASP A 61 1.76 17.86 -9.28
CA ASP A 61 1.01 18.64 -8.27
C ASP A 61 0.86 20.11 -8.62
N LEU A 62 1.74 20.65 -9.48
CA LEU A 62 1.67 22.02 -9.99
C LEU A 62 0.66 22.20 -11.13
N VAL A 63 0.19 21.11 -11.72
CA VAL A 63 -0.79 21.17 -12.81
C VAL A 63 -2.14 21.65 -12.27
N SER A 64 -2.67 22.71 -12.89
CA SER A 64 -3.94 23.33 -12.51
C SER A 64 -3.94 23.91 -11.09
N VAL A 65 -2.82 24.45 -10.65
CA VAL A 65 -2.72 25.29 -9.45
C VAL A 65 -2.87 26.75 -9.87
N GLY A 66 -4.05 27.32 -9.66
CA GLY A 66 -4.41 28.65 -10.16
C GLY A 66 -4.37 28.70 -11.70
N ASP A 67 -4.03 29.85 -12.24
CA ASP A 67 -3.92 30.10 -13.69
C ASP A 67 -2.53 29.73 -14.28
N LEU A 68 -1.70 29.02 -13.53
CA LEU A 68 -0.37 28.66 -13.96
C LEU A 68 -0.43 27.58 -15.06
N PRO A 69 0.29 27.77 -16.17
CA PRO A 69 0.39 26.74 -17.19
C PRO A 69 1.16 25.52 -16.67
N MET A 70 0.92 24.36 -17.28
CA MET A 70 1.72 23.16 -16.99
C MET A 70 3.21 23.47 -17.23
N PRO A 71 4.13 23.05 -16.33
CA PRO A 71 5.57 23.22 -16.56
C PRO A 71 5.99 22.59 -17.90
N PRO A 72 6.72 23.32 -18.77
CA PRO A 72 7.10 22.81 -20.10
C PRO A 72 7.83 21.48 -20.07
N SER A 73 8.71 21.26 -19.10
CA SER A 73 9.44 20.00 -18.92
C SER A 73 8.52 18.81 -18.59
N LEU A 74 7.44 19.07 -17.82
CA LEU A 74 6.43 18.05 -17.52
C LEU A 74 5.59 17.78 -18.78
N GLU A 75 5.17 18.82 -19.50
CA GLU A 75 4.42 18.69 -20.76
C GLU A 75 5.19 17.86 -21.77
N GLU A 76 6.46 18.19 -22.02
CA GLU A 76 7.35 17.43 -22.89
C GLU A 76 7.46 15.96 -22.46
N LYS A 77 7.64 15.72 -21.15
CA LYS A 77 7.70 14.36 -20.60
C LYS A 77 6.40 13.60 -20.81
N LEU A 78 5.24 14.20 -20.56
CA LEU A 78 3.95 13.54 -20.72
C LEU A 78 3.65 13.19 -22.19
N ARG A 79 4.08 14.04 -23.14
CA ARG A 79 3.96 13.77 -24.60
C ARG A 79 4.82 12.60 -25.07
N THR A 80 5.78 12.10 -24.26
CA THR A 80 6.56 10.91 -24.62
C THR A 80 5.80 9.60 -24.43
N PHE A 81 4.62 9.61 -23.83
CA PHE A 81 3.79 8.43 -23.59
C PHE A 81 2.69 8.32 -24.64
N ASP A 82 2.39 7.10 -25.08
CA ASP A 82 1.27 6.82 -25.99
C ASP A 82 -0.07 6.78 -25.23
N SER A 83 -0.03 6.42 -23.93
CA SER A 83 -1.20 6.37 -23.07
C SER A 83 -0.86 6.66 -21.61
N ILE A 84 -1.81 7.29 -20.90
CA ILE A 84 -1.72 7.63 -19.48
C ILE A 84 -2.95 7.06 -18.79
N VAL A 85 -2.75 6.27 -17.73
CA VAL A 85 -3.82 5.81 -16.85
C VAL A 85 -3.59 6.41 -15.46
N SER A 86 -4.57 7.15 -14.93
CA SER A 86 -4.38 7.96 -13.73
C SER A 86 -5.48 7.76 -12.69
N TRP A 87 -5.08 7.40 -11.47
CA TRP A 87 -5.89 7.50 -10.25
C TRP A 87 -5.67 8.85 -9.53
N TYR A 88 -4.77 9.68 -10.04
CA TYR A 88 -4.53 11.03 -9.54
C TYR A 88 -5.35 12.05 -10.34
N GLY A 89 -5.98 12.99 -9.63
CA GLY A 89 -6.69 14.10 -10.27
C GLY A 89 -7.98 13.73 -11.02
N ALA A 90 -8.49 12.51 -10.88
CA ALA A 90 -9.71 12.06 -11.57
C ALA A 90 -10.96 12.90 -11.28
N ASN A 91 -11.03 13.53 -10.10
CA ASN A 91 -12.10 14.43 -9.66
C ASN A 91 -11.80 15.93 -9.90
N ARG A 92 -10.69 16.26 -10.57
CA ARG A 92 -10.27 17.63 -10.87
C ARG A 92 -10.45 17.91 -12.37
N ALA A 93 -11.49 18.66 -12.73
CA ALA A 93 -11.84 18.92 -14.12
C ALA A 93 -10.68 19.58 -14.88
N GLU A 94 -10.08 20.61 -14.31
CA GLU A 94 -8.97 21.39 -14.91
C GLU A 94 -7.74 20.50 -15.15
N PHE A 95 -7.46 19.58 -14.24
CA PHE A 95 -6.37 18.61 -14.39
C PHE A 95 -6.61 17.67 -15.58
N ARG A 96 -7.84 17.12 -15.67
CA ARG A 96 -8.23 16.25 -16.79
C ARG A 96 -8.14 16.98 -18.13
N GLU A 97 -8.65 18.21 -18.19
CA GLU A 97 -8.58 19.07 -19.38
C GLU A 97 -7.14 19.38 -19.77
N ALA A 98 -6.27 19.70 -18.80
CA ALA A 98 -4.86 19.95 -19.06
C ALA A 98 -4.16 18.76 -19.69
N LEU A 99 -4.41 17.52 -19.19
CA LEU A 99 -3.87 16.31 -19.78
C LEU A 99 -4.48 15.99 -21.16
N THR A 100 -5.78 16.20 -21.33
CA THR A 100 -6.47 15.96 -22.61
C THR A 100 -5.93 16.87 -23.71
N ARG A 101 -5.59 18.12 -23.39
CA ARG A 101 -4.97 19.09 -24.35
C ARG A 101 -3.60 18.65 -24.85
N LEU A 102 -2.92 17.73 -24.17
CA LEU A 102 -1.65 17.17 -24.66
C LEU A 102 -1.81 16.31 -25.92
N GLY A 103 -3.03 15.84 -26.23
CA GLY A 103 -3.28 14.91 -27.32
C GLY A 103 -2.83 13.47 -27.03
N VAL A 104 -2.52 13.14 -25.76
CA VAL A 104 -2.19 11.79 -25.32
C VAL A 104 -3.46 11.10 -24.85
N ALA A 105 -3.63 9.81 -25.16
CA ALA A 105 -4.75 9.02 -24.65
C ALA A 105 -4.71 8.92 -23.12
N CYS A 106 -5.70 9.53 -22.44
CA CYS A 106 -5.77 9.56 -20.97
C CYS A 106 -7.03 8.86 -20.48
N GLU A 107 -6.84 7.94 -19.54
CA GLU A 107 -7.90 7.26 -18.80
C GLU A 107 -7.81 7.62 -17.32
N PHE A 108 -8.96 7.97 -16.70
CA PHE A 108 -9.02 8.41 -15.31
C PHE A 108 -9.88 7.48 -14.48
N HIS A 109 -9.34 7.01 -13.38
CA HIS A 109 -9.99 6.11 -12.44
C HIS A 109 -10.17 6.75 -11.07
N ARG A 110 -11.17 6.30 -10.32
CA ARG A 110 -11.37 6.72 -8.93
C ARG A 110 -10.24 6.24 -8.04
N ALA A 111 -9.66 7.15 -7.28
CA ALA A 111 -8.55 6.88 -6.36
C ALA A 111 -8.97 6.04 -5.14
N LEU A 112 -10.24 6.06 -4.76
CA LEU A 112 -10.82 5.33 -3.63
C LEU A 112 -12.18 4.75 -4.04
N PRO A 113 -12.60 3.61 -3.45
CA PRO A 113 -13.97 3.11 -3.56
C PRO A 113 -14.98 4.18 -3.10
N PRO A 114 -16.12 4.30 -3.76
CA PRO A 114 -17.20 5.17 -3.29
C PRO A 114 -17.81 4.61 -1.98
N GLU A 115 -18.50 5.46 -1.23
CA GLU A 115 -19.00 5.12 0.10
C GLU A 115 -19.97 3.91 0.08
N GLU A 116 -20.76 3.78 -0.98
CA GLU A 116 -21.70 2.69 -1.19
C GLU A 116 -21.06 1.37 -1.66
N TYR A 117 -19.74 1.33 -1.88
CA TYR A 117 -19.06 0.14 -2.34
C TYR A 117 -18.95 -0.91 -1.22
N CYS A 118 -19.42 -2.13 -1.51
CA CYS A 118 -19.46 -3.22 -0.53
C CYS A 118 -18.39 -4.31 -0.75
N GLY A 119 -17.54 -4.17 -1.78
CA GLY A 119 -16.48 -5.14 -2.08
C GLY A 119 -15.13 -4.73 -1.51
N HIS A 120 -14.13 -5.57 -1.71
CA HIS A 120 -12.78 -5.28 -1.26
C HIS A 120 -12.09 -4.25 -2.17
N ALA A 121 -11.32 -3.32 -1.60
CA ALA A 121 -10.65 -2.24 -2.34
C ALA A 121 -9.73 -2.75 -3.47
N THR A 122 -9.05 -3.88 -3.28
CA THR A 122 -8.25 -4.50 -4.35
C THR A 122 -9.11 -4.88 -5.56
N ASP A 123 -10.32 -5.42 -5.33
CA ASP A 123 -11.24 -5.78 -6.41
C ASP A 123 -11.83 -4.55 -7.08
N PHE A 124 -12.04 -3.47 -6.32
CA PHE A 124 -12.43 -2.18 -6.88
C PHE A 124 -11.38 -1.65 -7.87
N PHE A 125 -10.11 -1.65 -7.46
CA PHE A 125 -9.03 -1.19 -8.36
C PHE A 125 -8.85 -2.12 -9.55
N ALA A 126 -8.89 -3.44 -9.34
CA ALA A 126 -8.80 -4.44 -10.41
C ALA A 126 -9.92 -4.29 -11.43
N GLY A 127 -11.17 -4.13 -10.96
CA GLY A 127 -12.34 -3.96 -11.82
C GLY A 127 -12.30 -2.72 -12.71
N GLN A 128 -11.67 -1.62 -12.26
CA GLN A 128 -11.52 -0.41 -13.07
C GLN A 128 -10.66 -0.62 -14.32
N VAL A 129 -9.78 -1.60 -14.30
CA VAL A 129 -8.81 -1.87 -15.39
C VAL A 129 -9.05 -3.22 -16.08
N GLY A 130 -10.16 -3.89 -15.77
CA GLY A 130 -10.49 -5.20 -16.35
C GLY A 130 -9.61 -6.35 -15.85
N ALA A 131 -8.90 -6.18 -14.73
CA ALA A 131 -8.13 -7.24 -14.11
C ALA A 131 -9.05 -8.22 -13.34
N PRO A 132 -8.65 -9.51 -13.18
CA PRO A 132 -9.41 -10.49 -12.40
C PRO A 132 -9.67 -10.04 -10.95
N CYS A 133 -10.77 -10.52 -10.37
CA CYS A 133 -11.05 -10.36 -8.94
C CYS A 133 -10.19 -11.29 -8.08
N ALA A 134 -10.21 -11.08 -6.76
CA ALA A 134 -9.57 -11.89 -5.74
C ALA A 134 -8.03 -11.99 -5.86
N LEU A 135 -7.41 -11.10 -6.63
CA LEU A 135 -5.94 -11.01 -6.71
C LEU A 135 -5.36 -10.58 -5.36
N ILE A 136 -4.20 -11.13 -5.03
CA ILE A 136 -3.46 -10.81 -3.80
C ILE A 136 -2.30 -9.88 -4.16
N PRO A 137 -2.20 -8.68 -3.53
CA PRO A 137 -1.03 -7.83 -3.68
C PRO A 137 0.23 -8.57 -3.25
N ARG A 138 1.29 -8.51 -4.05
CA ARG A 138 2.57 -9.17 -3.76
C ARG A 138 3.73 -8.21 -3.94
N ILE A 139 4.69 -8.31 -3.04
CA ILE A 139 5.96 -7.61 -3.14
C ILE A 139 7.04 -8.69 -3.25
N PRO A 140 7.63 -8.88 -4.45
CA PRO A 140 8.68 -9.85 -4.63
C PRO A 140 9.93 -9.42 -3.85
N LEU A 141 10.37 -10.28 -2.94
CA LEU A 141 11.51 -10.04 -2.07
C LEU A 141 12.57 -11.10 -2.31
N THR A 142 13.84 -10.68 -2.23
CA THR A 142 14.94 -11.64 -2.05
C THR A 142 14.86 -12.16 -0.61
N ALA A 143 14.78 -13.47 -0.44
CA ALA A 143 14.65 -14.11 0.87
C ALA A 143 15.80 -13.64 1.78
N ARG A 144 15.48 -12.94 2.85
CA ARG A 144 16.36 -12.72 4.00
C ARG A 144 15.99 -13.79 5.02
N GLY A 145 16.96 -14.47 5.61
CA GLY A 145 16.80 -15.64 6.47
C GLY A 145 15.65 -15.53 7.49
N HIS A 146 15.06 -16.67 7.83
CA HIS A 146 13.99 -16.73 8.82
C HIS A 146 14.49 -16.37 10.22
N ARG A 147 13.68 -15.62 10.97
CA ARG A 147 13.88 -15.30 12.39
C ARG A 147 12.71 -15.84 13.19
N ASP A 148 13.01 -16.48 14.32
CA ASP A 148 11.99 -16.89 15.30
C ASP A 148 11.58 -15.70 16.17
N ALA A 149 11.06 -14.65 15.54
CA ALA A 149 10.61 -13.43 16.18
C ALA A 149 9.25 -12.98 15.64
N ILE A 150 8.46 -12.35 16.48
CA ILE A 150 7.21 -11.68 16.13
C ILE A 150 7.49 -10.19 16.00
N VAL A 151 7.13 -9.61 14.85
CA VAL A 151 7.25 -8.16 14.63
C VAL A 151 5.96 -7.46 15.02
N ILE A 152 6.07 -6.40 15.82
CA ILE A 152 4.92 -5.55 16.20
C ILE A 152 5.16 -4.12 15.70
N HIS A 153 4.16 -3.57 14.99
CA HIS A 153 4.06 -2.15 14.63
C HIS A 153 2.81 -1.55 15.26
N PRO A 154 2.91 -0.79 16.38
CA PRO A 154 1.76 -0.37 17.19
C PRO A 154 1.12 0.94 16.71
N PHE A 155 1.53 1.46 15.55
CA PHE A 155 1.10 2.76 15.04
C PHE A 155 0.32 2.67 13.73
N SER A 156 -0.38 3.76 13.41
CA SER A 156 -1.04 3.98 12.13
C SER A 156 -1.10 5.49 11.82
N GLY A 157 -1.53 5.85 10.63
CA GLY A 157 -1.71 7.26 10.24
C GLY A 157 -2.78 8.02 11.02
N SER A 158 -3.53 7.36 11.93
CA SER A 158 -4.54 8.00 12.78
C SER A 158 -4.57 7.36 14.16
N LYS A 159 -4.48 8.18 15.21
CA LYS A 159 -4.57 7.70 16.60
C LYS A 159 -5.85 6.91 16.90
N ARG A 160 -6.95 7.20 16.20
CA ARG A 160 -8.23 6.48 16.36
C ARG A 160 -8.19 5.03 15.88
N LYS A 161 -7.20 4.67 15.06
CA LYS A 161 -6.96 3.32 14.55
C LYS A 161 -5.94 2.55 15.38
N ASN A 162 -5.36 3.16 16.41
CA ASN A 162 -4.34 2.51 17.22
C ASN A 162 -4.96 1.78 18.41
N TRP A 163 -4.65 0.50 18.51
CA TRP A 163 -4.84 -0.25 19.74
C TRP A 163 -3.92 0.34 20.83
N PRO A 164 -4.33 0.35 22.13
CA PRO A 164 -3.51 0.96 23.17
C PRO A 164 -2.11 0.35 23.23
N LEU A 165 -1.08 1.20 23.37
CA LEU A 165 0.30 0.71 23.47
C LEU A 165 0.52 -0.17 24.70
N ALA A 166 -0.22 0.08 25.79
CA ALA A 166 -0.21 -0.78 26.98
C ALA A 166 -0.67 -2.20 26.66
N SER A 167 -1.73 -2.33 25.84
CA SER A 167 -2.23 -3.65 25.40
C SER A 167 -1.24 -4.36 24.49
N PHE A 168 -0.54 -3.64 23.60
CA PHE A 168 0.55 -4.24 22.81
C PHE A 168 1.72 -4.72 23.70
N ARG A 169 2.04 -4.01 24.79
CA ARG A 169 3.09 -4.43 25.73
C ARG A 169 2.67 -5.68 26.50
N GLU A 170 1.45 -5.70 27.03
CA GLU A 170 0.87 -6.88 27.67
C GLU A 170 0.84 -8.09 26.71
N LEU A 171 0.45 -7.87 25.45
CA LEU A 171 0.51 -8.89 24.42
C LEU A 171 1.94 -9.43 24.27
N ALA A 172 2.92 -8.55 24.13
CA ALA A 172 4.33 -8.92 23.92
C ALA A 172 4.91 -9.77 25.06
N GLU A 173 4.52 -9.50 26.30
CA GLU A 173 4.94 -10.27 27.49
C GLU A 173 4.38 -11.70 27.50
N ASN A 174 3.28 -11.95 26.80
CA ASN A 174 2.57 -13.23 26.77
C ASN A 174 2.75 -14.00 25.46
N LEU A 175 3.53 -13.48 24.48
CA LEU A 175 3.80 -14.15 23.23
C LEU A 175 4.88 -15.24 23.39
N PRO A 176 4.80 -16.36 22.62
CA PRO A 176 5.71 -17.50 22.77
C PRO A 176 7.08 -17.29 22.08
N TYR A 177 7.28 -16.16 21.39
CA TYR A 177 8.50 -15.83 20.65
C TYR A 177 8.97 -14.43 21.03
N PRO A 178 10.29 -14.14 20.90
CA PRO A 178 10.81 -12.79 21.07
C PRO A 178 10.06 -11.77 20.20
N VAL A 179 9.82 -10.59 20.79
CA VAL A 179 9.13 -9.50 20.10
C VAL A 179 10.12 -8.44 19.64
N GLU A 180 10.08 -8.13 18.37
CA GLU A 180 10.81 -7.04 17.73
C GLU A 180 9.83 -5.91 17.36
N TRP A 181 10.10 -4.71 17.85
CA TRP A 181 9.26 -3.55 17.59
C TRP A 181 9.78 -2.76 16.40
N THR A 182 8.86 -2.27 15.56
CA THR A 182 9.20 -1.31 14.51
C THR A 182 8.32 -0.07 14.60
N ALA A 183 8.88 1.08 14.16
CA ALA A 183 8.21 2.36 14.14
C ALA A 183 8.71 3.21 12.96
N GLY A 184 7.84 4.09 12.47
CA GLY A 184 8.19 5.11 11.50
C GLY A 184 9.08 6.22 12.09
N PRO A 185 9.59 7.13 11.24
CA PRO A 185 10.50 8.20 11.68
C PRO A 185 9.89 9.12 12.74
N ASP A 186 8.60 9.43 12.61
CA ASP A 186 7.88 10.38 13.48
C ASP A 186 7.15 9.70 14.67
N GLU A 187 7.27 8.37 14.79
CA GLU A 187 6.57 7.58 15.80
C GLU A 187 7.48 7.38 17.02
N THR A 188 6.96 7.66 18.23
CA THR A 188 7.76 7.65 19.47
C THR A 188 7.71 6.28 20.14
N LEU A 189 8.72 5.45 19.87
CA LEU A 189 8.99 4.19 20.56
C LEU A 189 10.50 3.98 20.60
N SER A 190 11.11 4.12 21.79
CA SER A 190 12.58 4.17 21.95
C SER A 190 13.29 2.88 21.57
N SER A 191 12.67 1.73 21.78
CA SER A 191 13.23 0.41 21.45
C SER A 191 12.92 -0.09 20.05
N ALA A 192 12.26 0.72 19.20
CA ALA A 192 11.85 0.29 17.87
C ALA A 192 13.00 0.32 16.86
N ILE A 193 13.04 -0.71 16.05
CA ILE A 193 13.92 -0.77 14.86
C ILE A 193 13.30 0.10 13.77
N ARG A 194 14.12 0.95 13.14
CA ARG A 194 13.70 1.89 12.09
C ARG A 194 14.46 1.64 10.81
N PHE A 195 13.80 1.88 9.70
CA PHE A 195 14.35 1.68 8.36
C PHE A 195 14.29 2.98 7.56
N ALA A 196 15.31 3.22 6.76
CA ALA A 196 15.38 4.39 5.90
C ALA A 196 14.37 4.36 4.76
N ASN A 197 13.94 3.16 4.33
CA ASN A 197 12.98 2.97 3.25
C ASN A 197 12.13 1.71 3.46
N LEU A 198 11.01 1.64 2.72
CA LEU A 198 10.06 0.54 2.85
C LEU A 198 10.56 -0.79 2.27
N ALA A 199 11.52 -0.82 1.35
CA ALA A 199 12.05 -2.08 0.84
C ALA A 199 12.91 -2.79 1.89
N ASP A 200 13.71 -2.04 2.65
CA ASP A 200 14.48 -2.60 3.76
C ASP A 200 13.58 -3.09 4.87
N LEU A 201 12.55 -2.32 5.23
CA LEU A 201 11.52 -2.73 6.17
C LEU A 201 10.80 -4.01 5.70
N ALA A 202 10.39 -4.05 4.43
CA ALA A 202 9.71 -5.21 3.85
C ALA A 202 10.60 -6.47 3.91
N GLY A 203 11.87 -6.36 3.51
CA GLY A 203 12.82 -7.45 3.58
C GLY A 203 13.09 -7.93 5.01
N TRP A 204 13.04 -7.03 5.99
CA TRP A 204 13.18 -7.37 7.40
C TRP A 204 11.90 -8.04 7.94
N ILE A 205 10.71 -7.49 7.65
CA ILE A 205 9.42 -8.09 8.03
C ILE A 205 9.28 -9.49 7.42
N ALA A 206 9.66 -9.69 6.16
CA ALA A 206 9.54 -10.96 5.45
C ALA A 206 10.28 -12.13 6.14
N GLY A 207 11.31 -11.83 6.95
CA GLY A 207 12.01 -12.83 7.75
C GLY A 207 11.34 -13.14 9.09
N ALA A 208 10.29 -12.43 9.49
CA ALA A 208 9.61 -12.66 10.76
C ALA A 208 8.70 -13.89 10.71
N LYS A 209 8.51 -14.52 11.86
CA LYS A 209 7.58 -15.64 12.03
C LYS A 209 6.13 -15.18 11.92
N LEU A 210 5.83 -13.98 12.42
CA LEU A 210 4.50 -13.37 12.40
C LEU A 210 4.64 -11.86 12.56
N TYR A 211 3.70 -11.13 11.98
CA TYR A 211 3.55 -9.68 12.15
C TYR A 211 2.20 -9.35 12.80
N ILE A 212 2.20 -8.39 13.73
CA ILE A 212 0.99 -7.87 14.37
C ILE A 212 1.00 -6.33 14.25
N GLY A 213 -0.10 -5.75 13.78
CA GLY A 213 -0.22 -4.30 13.69
C GLY A 213 -1.65 -3.80 13.52
N ASN A 214 -1.82 -2.50 13.66
CA ASN A 214 -3.09 -1.82 13.42
C ASN A 214 -3.41 -1.76 11.92
N ASP A 215 -4.62 -1.29 11.57
CA ASP A 215 -4.97 -0.87 10.20
C ASP A 215 -4.03 0.26 9.75
N SER A 216 -2.97 -0.12 9.07
CA SER A 216 -1.90 0.77 8.61
C SER A 216 -1.25 0.27 7.31
N GLY A 217 -0.56 1.17 6.60
CA GLY A 217 0.18 0.81 5.39
C GLY A 217 1.24 -0.26 5.61
N ILE A 218 1.83 -0.34 6.82
CA ILE A 218 2.85 -1.34 7.17
C ILE A 218 2.21 -2.73 7.36
N THR A 219 0.97 -2.80 7.82
CA THR A 219 0.22 -4.06 7.92
C THR A 219 -0.08 -4.63 6.52
N HIS A 220 -0.44 -3.76 5.57
CA HIS A 220 -0.56 -4.15 4.15
C HIS A 220 0.77 -4.62 3.56
N LEU A 221 1.86 -3.93 3.92
CA LEU A 221 3.21 -4.32 3.51
C LEU A 221 3.55 -5.73 3.99
N ALA A 222 3.31 -6.03 5.27
CA ALA A 222 3.57 -7.35 5.86
C ALA A 222 2.80 -8.46 5.13
N ALA A 223 1.50 -8.26 4.91
CA ALA A 223 0.66 -9.20 4.18
C ALA A 223 1.13 -9.41 2.73
N ALA A 224 1.49 -8.33 2.03
CA ALA A 224 1.99 -8.39 0.66
C ALA A 224 3.37 -9.06 0.54
N CYS A 225 4.15 -9.08 1.63
CA CYS A 225 5.39 -9.85 1.75
C CYS A 225 5.15 -11.34 2.04
N GLY A 226 3.89 -11.77 2.25
CA GLY A 226 3.51 -13.16 2.51
C GLY A 226 3.69 -13.61 3.97
N VAL A 227 4.00 -12.70 4.89
CA VAL A 227 4.17 -13.02 6.31
C VAL A 227 2.82 -13.29 6.96
N LYS A 228 2.77 -14.27 7.89
CA LYS A 228 1.61 -14.45 8.76
C LYS A 228 1.30 -13.12 9.46
N THR A 229 0.10 -12.59 9.27
CA THR A 229 -0.23 -11.21 9.66
C THR A 229 -1.50 -11.17 10.48
N ILE A 230 -1.45 -10.54 11.65
CA ILE A 230 -2.62 -10.15 12.43
C ILE A 230 -2.83 -8.65 12.26
N ALA A 231 -3.99 -8.29 11.71
CA ALA A 231 -4.40 -6.92 11.47
C ALA A 231 -5.51 -6.51 12.45
N LEU A 232 -5.27 -5.46 13.23
CA LEU A 232 -6.21 -4.94 14.21
C LEU A 232 -6.98 -3.75 13.63
N PHE A 233 -8.29 -3.91 13.49
CA PHE A 233 -9.19 -2.94 12.87
C PHE A 233 -10.12 -2.31 13.90
N GLY A 234 -10.23 -0.99 13.86
CA GLY A 234 -11.12 -0.18 14.68
C GLY A 234 -12.26 0.44 13.85
N PRO A 235 -12.21 1.75 13.58
CA PRO A 235 -13.31 2.45 12.91
C PRO A 235 -13.41 2.18 11.41
N THR A 236 -12.40 1.57 10.80
CA THR A 236 -12.34 1.28 9.36
C THR A 236 -13.02 -0.05 9.06
N ALA A 237 -13.79 -0.13 7.99
CA ALA A 237 -14.47 -1.34 7.55
C ALA A 237 -13.45 -2.37 7.00
N PRO A 238 -13.22 -3.50 7.68
CA PRO A 238 -12.24 -4.48 7.23
C PRO A 238 -12.65 -5.20 5.93
N GLU A 239 -13.94 -5.28 5.65
CA GLU A 239 -14.49 -5.88 4.42
C GLU A 239 -13.95 -5.17 3.17
N ILE A 240 -13.71 -3.85 3.30
CA ILE A 240 -13.21 -3.00 2.21
C ILE A 240 -11.68 -2.90 2.27
N TRP A 241 -11.14 -2.68 3.47
CA TRP A 241 -9.77 -2.18 3.64
C TRP A 241 -8.79 -3.16 4.29
N SER A 242 -9.18 -4.40 4.58
CA SER A 242 -8.23 -5.34 5.19
C SER A 242 -7.05 -5.64 4.26
N PRO A 243 -5.86 -5.95 4.80
CA PRO A 243 -4.79 -6.49 4.00
C PRO A 243 -5.21 -7.84 3.40
N ARG A 244 -4.93 -8.05 2.11
CA ARG A 244 -5.26 -9.29 1.42
C ARG A 244 -4.02 -10.17 1.30
N GLY A 245 -4.13 -11.41 1.78
CA GLY A 245 -3.06 -12.41 1.77
C GLY A 245 -3.58 -13.77 2.20
N ASN A 246 -2.82 -14.84 1.94
CA ASN A 246 -3.21 -16.20 2.32
C ASN A 246 -3.14 -16.46 3.83
N ASN A 247 -2.28 -15.69 4.53
CA ASN A 247 -1.96 -15.89 5.95
C ASN A 247 -2.33 -14.64 6.76
N VAL A 248 -3.52 -14.06 6.54
CA VAL A 248 -3.98 -12.85 7.22
C VAL A 248 -5.16 -13.20 8.13
N SER A 249 -5.06 -12.78 9.38
CA SER A 249 -6.15 -12.80 10.36
C SER A 249 -6.51 -11.37 10.73
N VAL A 250 -7.78 -11.01 10.58
CA VAL A 250 -8.29 -9.67 10.91
C VAL A 250 -9.14 -9.75 12.16
N LEU A 251 -8.81 -8.92 13.16
CA LEU A 251 -9.59 -8.74 14.35
C LEU A 251 -10.22 -7.34 14.31
N HIS A 252 -11.54 -7.28 14.43
CA HIS A 252 -12.28 -6.03 14.35
C HIS A 252 -13.03 -5.73 15.64
N ARG A 253 -12.80 -4.55 16.20
CA ARG A 253 -13.54 -4.03 17.35
C ARG A 253 -13.62 -2.50 17.27
N ASN A 254 -14.81 -1.96 17.31
CA ASN A 254 -15.00 -0.50 17.29
C ASN A 254 -15.74 -0.06 18.58
N PRO A 255 -15.12 0.75 19.46
CA PRO A 255 -13.74 1.23 19.38
C PRO A 255 -12.69 0.13 19.64
N LEU A 256 -11.48 0.32 19.11
CA LEU A 256 -10.43 -0.70 19.08
C LEU A 256 -9.84 -0.98 20.49
N ASP A 257 -9.89 -0.04 21.41
CA ASP A 257 -9.45 -0.19 22.79
C ASP A 257 -10.26 -1.24 23.58
N ARG A 258 -11.44 -1.65 23.07
CA ARG A 258 -12.24 -2.75 23.62
C ARG A 258 -11.81 -4.14 23.15
N LEU A 259 -10.82 -4.26 22.28
CA LEU A 259 -10.29 -5.55 21.86
C LEU A 259 -9.44 -6.15 22.98
N PRO A 260 -9.83 -7.31 23.56
CA PRO A 260 -9.06 -7.92 24.64
C PRO A 260 -7.73 -8.49 24.14
N VAL A 261 -6.66 -8.39 24.95
CA VAL A 261 -5.36 -9.00 24.65
C VAL A 261 -5.48 -10.51 24.43
N GLN A 262 -6.32 -11.19 25.20
CA GLN A 262 -6.54 -12.63 25.08
C GLN A 262 -7.11 -13.05 23.71
N GLU A 263 -7.91 -12.20 23.05
CA GLU A 263 -8.43 -12.47 21.72
C GLU A 263 -7.30 -12.43 20.67
N VAL A 264 -6.38 -11.46 20.81
CA VAL A 264 -5.19 -11.34 19.95
C VAL A 264 -4.23 -12.51 20.18
N LEU A 265 -3.98 -12.92 21.43
CA LEU A 265 -3.18 -14.11 21.77
C LEU A 265 -3.75 -15.37 21.13
N THR A 266 -5.07 -15.57 21.24
CA THR A 266 -5.75 -16.73 20.64
C THR A 266 -5.61 -16.76 19.12
N ALA A 267 -5.79 -15.61 18.48
CA ALA A 267 -5.61 -15.49 17.02
C ALA A 267 -4.14 -15.74 16.61
N THR A 268 -3.19 -15.26 17.41
CA THR A 268 -1.76 -15.50 17.22
C THR A 268 -1.43 -16.99 17.26
N SER A 269 -1.87 -17.70 18.27
CA SER A 269 -1.62 -19.15 18.38
C SER A 269 -2.21 -19.92 17.19
N ARG A 270 -3.46 -19.65 16.85
CA ARG A 270 -4.12 -20.29 15.68
C ARG A 270 -3.35 -20.06 14.37
N LEU A 271 -2.87 -18.83 14.16
CA LEU A 271 -2.15 -18.49 12.93
C LEU A 271 -0.74 -19.10 12.92
N LEU A 272 -0.08 -19.22 14.07
CA LEU A 272 1.22 -19.89 14.20
C LEU A 272 1.12 -21.40 13.92
N ASP A 273 0.04 -22.06 14.38
CA ASP A 273 -0.20 -23.48 14.24
C ASP A 273 -0.68 -23.87 12.83
N SER A 274 -1.19 -22.92 12.02
CA SER A 274 -1.57 -23.18 10.63
C SER A 274 -0.32 -23.41 9.78
N SER A 275 -0.27 -24.55 9.10
CA SER A 275 0.84 -24.97 8.22
C SER A 275 0.94 -24.14 6.95
#